data_8dce397aa564e8931df1dbd468286c2f
#
_entry.id   8dce397aa564e8931df1dbd468286c2f
#
_cell.length_a   1.000
_cell.length_b   1.000
_cell.length_c   1.000
_cell.angle_alpha   90.00
_cell.angle_beta   90.00
_cell.angle_gamma   90.00
#
_symmetry.space_group_name_H-M   'P 1'
#
loop_
_entity.id
_entity.type
_entity.pdbx_description
1 polymer ?
#
loop_
_entity_poly.entity_id
_entity_poly.type
_entity_poly.pdbx_seq_one_letter_code
_entity_poly.pdbx_strand_id
1 'polypeptide(L)'
;MAQKKTVKNMMKERTSSDVVGGRKAILDLDGMDPRTVYSELKHNYTNIYYNLFMDSIEWEGDINYREIEFVMNKFWSTGKIAMRPLLAGEKIFTDWTRDSYDWYGNPSTVIMVNEWNAPTSVIPTTPQVVDKDVAIGWVQPNHKPMRMSVDWYIKRIAQSDMVINTNLQLQKAPYLIPVDGTNQARLQNTVQRILNNELFLFVEGADPTLFKAVSTGAPYIIDKLCEYRHGLENELKTLMGIDNQGGYLNREQQNLDTTNSNNDVINMNKMGYVNEINAWCDRCRALGRDFRAKPSTKPVTATHDDTREEPGEDE
;
A
#
# COMPACT_ATOMS: atom_id res chain seq x y z
N MET A 1 1.74 14.07 30.18
CA MET A 1 2.98 14.08 29.38
C MET A 1 3.64 12.71 29.18
N ALA A 2 3.51 11.75 30.07
CA ALA A 2 4.08 10.40 29.94
C ALA A 2 3.46 9.53 28.84
N GLN A 3 2.15 9.62 28.60
CA GLN A 3 1.46 8.82 27.57
C GLN A 3 1.86 9.15 26.12
N LYS A 4 2.21 10.42 25.81
CA LYS A 4 2.68 10.80 24.47
C LYS A 4 4.06 10.21 24.09
N LYS A 5 4.93 9.94 25.07
CA LYS A 5 6.25 9.33 24.83
C LYS A 5 6.15 7.83 24.50
N THR A 6 5.21 7.12 25.13
CA THR A 6 5.02 5.67 24.92
C THR A 6 4.45 5.36 23.52
N VAL A 7 3.51 6.17 23.03
CA VAL A 7 2.93 6.03 21.68
C VAL A 7 3.96 6.29 20.58
N LYS A 8 4.84 7.29 20.77
CA LYS A 8 5.91 7.61 19.80
C LYS A 8 6.97 6.50 19.70
N ASN A 9 7.24 5.79 20.80
CA ASN A 9 8.16 4.64 20.79
C ASN A 9 7.52 3.39 20.17
N MET A 10 6.22 3.14 20.39
CA MET A 10 5.49 2.04 19.74
C MET A 10 5.37 2.26 18.22
N MET A 11 5.22 3.50 17.74
CA MET A 11 5.26 3.80 16.30
C MET A 11 6.64 3.56 15.69
N LYS A 12 7.74 3.87 16.43
CA LYS A 12 9.11 3.60 15.95
C LYS A 12 9.43 2.11 15.85
N GLU A 13 8.92 1.29 16.74
CA GLU A 13 9.17 -0.16 16.71
C GLU A 13 8.39 -0.88 15.60
N ARG A 14 7.15 -0.45 15.27
CA ARG A 14 6.38 -1.05 14.16
C ARG A 14 6.92 -0.69 12.77
N THR A 15 7.43 0.54 12.58
CA THR A 15 7.93 0.97 11.26
C THR A 15 9.27 0.36 10.86
N SER A 16 10.11 -0.04 11.81
CA SER A 16 11.45 -0.57 11.51
C SER A 16 11.46 -2.07 11.22
N SER A 17 10.60 -2.87 11.86
CA SER A 17 10.60 -4.33 11.69
C SER A 17 9.84 -4.79 10.44
N ASP A 18 8.72 -4.12 10.10
CA ASP A 18 7.87 -4.54 8.99
C ASP A 18 8.42 -4.11 7.62
N VAL A 19 9.10 -2.96 7.56
CA VAL A 19 9.77 -2.49 6.33
C VAL A 19 11.04 -3.31 6.04
N VAL A 20 11.76 -3.74 7.06
CA VAL A 20 12.94 -4.61 6.90
C VAL A 20 12.52 -6.04 6.51
N GLY A 21 11.40 -6.54 7.04
CA GLY A 21 10.82 -7.83 6.64
C GLY A 21 10.40 -7.85 5.16
N GLY A 22 9.77 -6.77 4.67
CA GLY A 22 9.35 -6.65 3.28
C GLY A 22 10.51 -6.67 2.26
N ARG A 23 11.65 -6.06 2.57
CA ARG A 23 12.85 -6.10 1.70
C ARG A 23 13.54 -7.47 1.70
N LYS A 24 13.54 -8.19 2.81
CA LYS A 24 14.12 -9.53 2.89
C LYS A 24 13.31 -10.55 2.11
N ALA A 25 11.99 -10.44 2.13
CA ALA A 25 11.11 -11.32 1.36
C ALA A 25 11.29 -11.17 -0.17
N ILE A 26 11.60 -9.96 -0.66
CA ILE A 26 11.85 -9.72 -2.11
C ILE A 26 13.17 -10.36 -2.58
N LEU A 27 14.14 -10.56 -1.69
CA LEU A 27 15.46 -11.14 -2.03
C LEU A 27 15.47 -12.68 -2.00
N ASP A 28 14.54 -13.33 -1.29
CA ASP A 28 14.46 -14.79 -1.16
C ASP A 28 13.48 -15.46 -2.16
N LEU A 29 13.07 -14.76 -3.20
CA LEU A 29 12.12 -15.26 -4.20
C LEU A 29 12.71 -16.25 -5.22
N ASP A 30 14.02 -16.50 -5.14
CA ASP A 30 14.70 -17.46 -6.02
C ASP A 30 14.28 -18.90 -5.66
N GLY A 31 13.44 -19.47 -6.51
CA GLY A 31 12.96 -20.87 -6.36
C GLY A 31 11.48 -21.02 -5.98
N MET A 32 10.77 -19.94 -5.70
CA MET A 32 9.31 -19.97 -5.45
C MET A 32 8.49 -20.09 -6.74
N ASP A 33 7.32 -20.71 -6.63
CA ASP A 33 6.35 -20.71 -7.72
C ASP A 33 5.96 -19.25 -8.08
N PRO A 34 5.96 -18.87 -9.37
CA PRO A 34 5.63 -17.50 -9.82
C PRO A 34 4.28 -16.98 -9.31
N ARG A 35 3.31 -17.84 -9.07
CA ARG A 35 2.00 -17.46 -8.52
C ARG A 35 2.11 -17.03 -7.05
N THR A 36 2.93 -17.75 -6.30
CA THR A 36 3.22 -17.41 -4.89
C THR A 36 3.94 -16.08 -4.81
N VAL A 37 4.99 -15.89 -5.61
CA VAL A 37 5.74 -14.62 -5.72
C VAL A 37 4.82 -13.44 -6.03
N TYR A 38 3.96 -13.57 -7.03
CA TYR A 38 3.00 -12.54 -7.38
C TYR A 38 2.05 -12.21 -6.22
N SER A 39 1.56 -13.25 -5.53
CA SER A 39 0.65 -13.07 -4.39
C SER A 39 1.32 -12.33 -3.24
N GLU A 40 2.57 -12.66 -2.94
CA GLU A 40 3.36 -12.00 -1.90
C GLU A 40 3.70 -10.54 -2.26
N LEU A 41 4.15 -10.29 -3.48
CA LEU A 41 4.39 -8.93 -3.96
C LEU A 41 3.12 -8.07 -3.86
N LYS A 42 1.98 -8.60 -4.32
CA LYS A 42 0.70 -7.92 -4.20
C LYS A 42 0.33 -7.64 -2.75
N HIS A 43 0.54 -8.61 -1.85
CA HIS A 43 0.27 -8.45 -0.41
C HIS A 43 1.16 -7.35 0.19
N ASN A 44 2.46 -7.38 -0.10
CA ASN A 44 3.42 -6.39 0.38
C ASN A 44 3.07 -4.98 -0.10
N TYR A 45 2.78 -4.80 -1.39
CA TYR A 45 2.34 -3.50 -1.91
C TYR A 45 1.02 -3.04 -1.28
N THR A 46 0.07 -3.96 -1.06
CA THR A 46 -1.18 -3.62 -0.37
C THR A 46 -0.90 -3.06 1.03
N ASN A 47 0.02 -3.67 1.78
CA ASN A 47 0.40 -3.22 3.12
C ASN A 47 1.13 -1.87 3.08
N ILE A 48 2.06 -1.68 2.13
CA ILE A 48 2.77 -0.41 1.96
C ILE A 48 1.78 0.73 1.70
N TYR A 49 0.88 0.57 0.74
CA TYR A 49 -0.09 1.62 0.41
C TYR A 49 -1.17 1.79 1.48
N TYR A 50 -1.52 0.73 2.21
CA TYR A 50 -2.37 0.86 3.40
C TYR A 50 -1.71 1.74 4.47
N ASN A 51 -0.43 1.51 4.78
CA ASN A 51 0.30 2.34 5.74
C ASN A 51 0.41 3.80 5.27
N LEU A 52 0.68 4.03 3.98
CA LEU A 52 0.69 5.37 3.41
C LEU A 52 -0.67 6.06 3.53
N PHE A 53 -1.76 5.33 3.34
CA PHE A 53 -3.11 5.85 3.55
C PHE A 53 -3.36 6.20 5.02
N MET A 54 -2.95 5.34 5.96
CA MET A 54 -3.03 5.60 7.40
C MET A 54 -2.29 6.89 7.79
N ASP A 55 -1.10 7.10 7.24
CA ASP A 55 -0.25 8.25 7.55
C ASP A 55 -0.68 9.55 6.82
N SER A 56 -1.55 9.44 5.81
CA SER A 56 -2.01 10.60 5.03
C SER A 56 -3.01 11.49 5.75
N ILE A 57 -3.60 11.01 6.84
CA ILE A 57 -4.66 11.70 7.60
C ILE A 57 -4.24 11.83 9.06
N GLU A 58 -4.31 13.04 9.59
CA GLU A 58 -4.18 13.33 11.01
C GLU A 58 -5.56 13.56 11.63
N TRP A 59 -5.72 13.13 12.87
CA TRP A 59 -6.98 13.22 13.59
C TRP A 59 -6.84 14.10 14.83
N GLU A 60 -7.85 14.91 15.08
CA GLU A 60 -7.95 15.79 16.23
C GLU A 60 -9.28 15.57 16.95
N GLY A 61 -9.32 15.88 18.27
CA GLY A 61 -10.53 15.83 19.08
C GLY A 61 -10.72 14.53 19.83
N ASP A 62 -11.99 14.16 20.07
CA ASP A 62 -12.39 13.01 20.87
C ASP A 62 -12.34 11.70 20.07
N ILE A 63 -11.13 11.29 19.71
CA ILE A 63 -10.85 10.00 19.04
C ILE A 63 -9.50 9.46 19.51
N ASN A 64 -9.45 8.20 19.92
CA ASN A 64 -8.21 7.57 20.36
C ASN A 64 -7.54 6.78 19.24
N TYR A 65 -6.27 6.39 19.46
CA TYR A 65 -5.48 5.70 18.43
C TYR A 65 -6.11 4.39 17.93
N ARG A 66 -6.71 3.59 18.82
CA ARG A 66 -7.35 2.31 18.43
C ARG A 66 -8.60 2.54 17.58
N GLU A 67 -9.35 3.58 17.91
CA GLU A 67 -10.50 4.01 17.13
C GLU A 67 -10.08 4.49 15.74
N ILE A 68 -9.00 5.27 15.66
CA ILE A 68 -8.43 5.73 14.38
C ILE A 68 -8.01 4.53 13.53
N GLU A 69 -7.26 3.58 14.10
CA GLU A 69 -6.83 2.36 13.39
C GLU A 69 -8.04 1.59 12.85
N PHE A 70 -9.09 1.44 13.64
CA PHE A 70 -10.32 0.78 13.22
C PHE A 70 -11.04 1.54 12.10
N VAL A 71 -11.26 2.83 12.27
CA VAL A 71 -11.94 3.69 11.29
C VAL A 71 -11.20 3.68 9.96
N MET A 72 -9.88 3.87 9.97
CA MET A 72 -9.06 3.88 8.77
C MET A 72 -9.04 2.50 8.08
N ASN A 73 -9.01 1.41 8.85
CA ASN A 73 -9.14 0.07 8.31
C ASN A 73 -10.48 -0.13 7.59
N LYS A 74 -11.59 0.37 8.16
CA LYS A 74 -12.91 0.31 7.51
C LYS A 74 -12.97 1.18 6.25
N PHE A 75 -12.41 2.37 6.27
CA PHE A 75 -12.31 3.22 5.07
C PHE A 75 -11.46 2.57 3.98
N TRP A 76 -10.40 1.87 4.34
CA TRP A 76 -9.61 1.11 3.38
C TRP A 76 -10.35 -0.09 2.81
N SER A 77 -10.95 -0.92 3.66
CA SER A 77 -11.49 -2.23 3.29
C SER A 77 -12.90 -2.20 2.75
N THR A 78 -13.81 -1.45 3.40
CA THR A 78 -15.25 -1.37 3.05
C THR A 78 -15.66 0.00 2.52
N GLY A 79 -14.84 1.03 2.76
CA GLY A 79 -15.08 2.40 2.31
C GLY A 79 -16.14 3.15 3.11
N LYS A 80 -16.65 2.55 4.18
CA LYS A 80 -17.76 3.07 4.97
C LYS A 80 -17.60 2.77 6.45
N ILE A 81 -18.23 3.59 7.28
CA ILE A 81 -18.18 3.49 8.73
C ILE A 81 -19.50 3.98 9.33
N ALA A 82 -19.85 3.49 10.50
CA ALA A 82 -20.92 4.02 11.34
C ALA A 82 -20.38 4.34 12.72
N MET A 83 -20.80 5.45 13.30
CA MET A 83 -20.58 5.79 14.69
C MET A 83 -21.92 5.85 15.41
N ARG A 84 -22.05 5.17 16.55
CA ARG A 84 -23.19 5.23 17.44
C ARG A 84 -22.75 5.76 18.80
N PRO A 85 -23.40 6.81 19.34
CA PRO A 85 -23.17 7.22 20.71
C PRO A 85 -23.80 6.18 21.67
N LEU A 86 -23.10 5.90 22.75
CA LEU A 86 -23.56 5.05 23.84
C LEU A 86 -23.94 5.89 25.06
N LEU A 87 -24.64 5.27 25.99
CA LEU A 87 -24.90 5.86 27.31
C LEU A 87 -23.56 6.12 28.03
N ALA A 88 -23.53 7.12 28.90
CA ALA A 88 -22.33 7.54 29.65
C ALA A 88 -21.20 8.19 28.84
N GLY A 89 -21.48 8.64 27.62
CA GLY A 89 -20.50 9.41 26.87
C GLY A 89 -19.54 8.56 26.04
N GLU A 90 -19.69 7.26 26.00
CA GLU A 90 -18.94 6.38 25.12
C GLU A 90 -19.47 6.41 23.68
N LYS A 91 -18.69 5.90 22.74
CA LYS A 91 -19.07 5.72 21.34
C LYS A 91 -18.56 4.38 20.82
N ILE A 92 -19.23 3.85 19.81
CA ILE A 92 -18.77 2.67 19.10
C ILE A 92 -18.73 2.94 17.61
N PHE A 93 -17.67 2.45 16.99
CA PHE A 93 -17.51 2.43 15.54
C PHE A 93 -17.73 1.01 15.01
N THR A 94 -18.46 0.87 13.91
CA THR A 94 -18.70 -0.43 13.28
C THR A 94 -18.98 -0.26 11.80
N ASP A 95 -18.99 -1.36 11.06
CA ASP A 95 -19.53 -1.41 9.71
C ASP A 95 -21.07 -1.42 9.79
N TRP A 96 -21.73 -1.18 8.66
CA TRP A 96 -23.18 -1.14 8.58
C TRP A 96 -23.70 -1.71 7.26
N THR A 97 -24.94 -2.20 7.28
CA THR A 97 -25.65 -2.66 6.10
C THR A 97 -26.89 -1.78 5.88
N ARG A 98 -27.20 -1.49 4.64
CA ARG A 98 -28.35 -0.69 4.26
C ARG A 98 -29.65 -1.46 4.57
N ASP A 99 -30.64 -0.77 5.10
CA ASP A 99 -31.98 -1.30 5.32
C ASP A 99 -32.99 -0.59 4.41
N SER A 100 -33.13 0.73 4.52
CA SER A 100 -34.03 1.51 3.67
C SER A 100 -33.35 2.75 3.07
N TYR A 101 -34.02 3.37 2.10
CA TYR A 101 -33.49 4.51 1.32
C TYR A 101 -34.44 5.69 1.35
N ASP A 102 -33.90 6.88 1.18
CA ASP A 102 -34.65 8.08 0.83
C ASP A 102 -34.94 8.14 -0.68
N TRP A 103 -35.62 9.20 -1.11
CA TRP A 103 -35.95 9.46 -2.52
C TRP A 103 -34.74 9.65 -3.44
N TYR A 104 -33.58 9.95 -2.88
CA TYR A 104 -32.33 10.18 -3.62
C TYR A 104 -31.39 8.96 -3.59
N GLY A 105 -31.84 7.85 -2.97
CA GLY A 105 -31.07 6.62 -2.85
C GLY A 105 -30.03 6.64 -1.71
N ASN A 106 -30.08 7.62 -0.81
CA ASN A 106 -29.26 7.62 0.38
C ASN A 106 -29.87 6.71 1.44
N PRO A 107 -29.05 6.06 2.29
CA PRO A 107 -29.56 5.27 3.39
C PRO A 107 -30.32 6.15 4.40
N SER A 108 -31.58 5.82 4.65
CA SER A 108 -32.40 6.46 5.68
C SER A 108 -32.40 5.67 6.99
N THR A 109 -32.34 4.33 6.90
CA THR A 109 -32.07 3.45 8.03
C THR A 109 -30.97 2.44 7.68
N VAL A 110 -30.21 2.05 8.69
CA VAL A 110 -29.10 1.10 8.58
C VAL A 110 -29.12 0.09 9.71
N ILE A 111 -28.62 -1.11 9.44
CA ILE A 111 -28.36 -2.14 10.45
C ILE A 111 -26.86 -2.18 10.70
N MET A 112 -26.49 -2.04 11.98
CA MET A 112 -25.09 -2.11 12.38
C MET A 112 -24.58 -3.53 12.34
N VAL A 113 -23.37 -3.74 11.83
CA VAL A 113 -22.75 -5.06 11.74
C VAL A 113 -22.06 -5.38 13.06
N ASN A 114 -22.49 -6.47 13.70
CA ASN A 114 -21.89 -6.92 14.94
C ASN A 114 -20.79 -7.95 14.68
N GLU A 115 -19.56 -7.47 14.48
CA GLU A 115 -18.39 -8.33 14.20
C GLU A 115 -17.84 -9.02 15.46
N TRP A 116 -18.21 -8.55 16.67
CA TRP A 116 -17.59 -8.98 17.93
C TRP A 116 -18.54 -9.64 18.91
N ASN A 117 -19.73 -10.02 18.47
CA ASN A 117 -20.78 -10.55 19.35
C ASN A 117 -21.07 -9.63 20.57
N ALA A 118 -21.01 -8.32 20.34
CA ALA A 118 -21.34 -7.36 21.39
C ALA A 118 -22.81 -7.47 21.79
N PRO A 119 -23.18 -7.10 23.03
CA PRO A 119 -24.57 -7.07 23.47
C PRO A 119 -25.44 -6.18 22.56
N THR A 120 -26.70 -6.53 22.37
CA THR A 120 -27.65 -5.75 21.53
C THR A 120 -27.90 -4.33 22.07
N SER A 121 -27.61 -4.07 23.33
CA SER A 121 -27.59 -2.72 23.91
C SER A 121 -26.49 -1.84 23.35
N VAL A 122 -25.37 -2.45 22.90
CA VAL A 122 -24.21 -1.78 22.29
C VAL A 122 -24.35 -1.74 20.79
N ILE A 123 -24.55 -2.89 20.15
CA ILE A 123 -24.76 -3.01 18.71
C ILE A 123 -26.16 -3.62 18.46
N PRO A 124 -27.18 -2.78 18.20
CA PRO A 124 -28.55 -3.25 18.00
C PRO A 124 -28.67 -3.98 16.67
N THR A 125 -29.49 -5.04 16.66
CA THR A 125 -29.86 -5.78 15.46
C THR A 125 -31.05 -5.14 14.70
N THR A 126 -31.70 -4.14 15.34
CA THR A 126 -32.80 -3.40 14.72
C THR A 126 -32.29 -2.27 13.83
N PRO A 127 -33.03 -1.88 12.78
CA PRO A 127 -32.69 -0.72 11.97
C PRO A 127 -32.54 0.55 12.82
N GLN A 128 -31.48 1.32 12.55
CA GLN A 128 -31.16 2.58 13.19
C GLN A 128 -31.40 3.72 12.21
N VAL A 129 -31.97 4.81 12.68
CA VAL A 129 -32.24 6.00 11.84
C VAL A 129 -30.96 6.80 11.68
N VAL A 130 -30.59 7.05 10.43
CA VAL A 130 -29.38 7.84 10.10
C VAL A 130 -29.54 9.28 10.61
N ASP A 131 -28.47 9.86 11.10
CA ASP A 131 -28.36 11.21 11.67
C ASP A 131 -29.18 11.47 12.94
N LYS A 132 -29.87 10.45 13.45
CA LYS A 132 -30.59 10.49 14.73
C LYS A 132 -30.00 9.49 15.73
N ASP A 133 -29.86 8.24 15.35
CA ASP A 133 -29.38 7.16 16.20
C ASP A 133 -27.93 6.79 15.86
N VAL A 134 -27.52 7.03 14.61
CA VAL A 134 -26.21 6.64 14.06
C VAL A 134 -25.74 7.63 13.02
N ALA A 135 -24.45 7.99 13.05
CA ALA A 135 -23.80 8.77 12.02
C ALA A 135 -23.05 7.84 11.05
N ILE A 136 -23.46 7.82 9.78
CA ILE A 136 -22.78 7.03 8.75
C ILE A 136 -21.87 7.92 7.90
N GLY A 137 -20.77 7.34 7.43
CA GLY A 137 -19.80 8.05 6.59
C GLY A 137 -19.17 7.14 5.54
N TRP A 138 -18.57 7.80 4.56
CA TRP A 138 -17.79 7.20 3.49
C TRP A 138 -16.43 7.88 3.37
N VAL A 139 -15.47 7.17 2.77
CA VAL A 139 -14.14 7.72 2.51
C VAL A 139 -14.07 8.49 1.19
N GLN A 140 -14.95 8.16 0.25
CA GLN A 140 -14.97 8.75 -1.09
C GLN A 140 -16.41 9.08 -1.52
N PRO A 141 -16.60 10.12 -2.36
CA PRO A 141 -17.91 10.49 -2.89
C PRO A 141 -18.59 9.40 -3.69
N ASN A 142 -17.83 8.49 -4.29
CA ASN A 142 -18.34 7.33 -5.04
C ASN A 142 -18.77 6.17 -4.16
N HIS A 143 -18.66 6.29 -2.82
CA HIS A 143 -19.00 5.28 -1.82
C HIS A 143 -18.23 3.95 -1.98
N LYS A 144 -17.05 3.98 -2.61
CA LYS A 144 -16.18 2.81 -2.79
C LYS A 144 -15.06 2.79 -1.76
N PRO A 145 -14.56 1.60 -1.39
CA PRO A 145 -13.40 1.49 -0.50
C PRO A 145 -12.13 2.02 -1.19
N MET A 146 -11.22 2.61 -0.42
CA MET A 146 -9.95 3.09 -0.94
C MET A 146 -9.16 1.97 -1.61
N ARG A 147 -9.13 0.78 -1.02
CA ARG A 147 -8.49 -0.41 -1.58
C ARG A 147 -8.94 -0.71 -3.01
N MET A 148 -10.23 -0.53 -3.32
CA MET A 148 -10.74 -0.81 -4.66
C MET A 148 -10.15 0.12 -5.71
N SER A 149 -9.94 1.39 -5.35
CA SER A 149 -9.33 2.40 -6.22
C SER A 149 -7.86 2.10 -6.52
N VAL A 150 -7.12 1.56 -5.54
CA VAL A 150 -5.68 1.32 -5.65
C VAL A 150 -5.31 -0.11 -6.13
N ASP A 151 -6.21 -1.11 -6.00
CA ASP A 151 -5.91 -2.54 -6.29
C ASP A 151 -5.45 -2.77 -7.74
N TRP A 152 -5.96 -1.99 -8.69
CA TRP A 152 -5.52 -2.08 -10.09
C TRP A 152 -4.05 -1.69 -10.27
N TYR A 153 -3.62 -0.59 -9.65
CA TYR A 153 -2.22 -0.15 -9.67
C TYR A 153 -1.31 -1.14 -8.98
N ILE A 154 -1.69 -1.61 -7.80
CA ILE A 154 -0.93 -2.61 -7.03
C ILE A 154 -0.68 -3.88 -7.87
N LYS A 155 -1.71 -4.38 -8.56
CA LYS A 155 -1.56 -5.54 -9.44
C LYS A 155 -0.57 -5.30 -10.57
N ARG A 156 -0.59 -4.11 -11.18
CA ARG A 156 0.31 -3.76 -12.26
C ARG A 156 1.74 -3.55 -11.78
N ILE A 157 1.93 -2.92 -10.64
CA ILE A 157 3.27 -2.75 -10.04
C ILE A 157 3.87 -4.11 -9.73
N ALA A 158 3.14 -5.01 -9.06
CA ALA A 158 3.58 -6.37 -8.77
C ALA A 158 3.90 -7.17 -10.05
N GLN A 159 3.09 -7.03 -11.10
CA GLN A 159 3.36 -7.65 -12.39
C GLN A 159 4.61 -7.08 -13.07
N SER A 160 4.82 -5.77 -12.97
CA SER A 160 6.02 -5.12 -13.52
C SER A 160 7.29 -5.63 -12.86
N ASP A 161 7.30 -5.80 -11.54
CA ASP A 161 8.43 -6.37 -10.81
C ASP A 161 8.75 -7.81 -11.26
N MET A 162 7.72 -8.63 -11.47
CA MET A 162 7.92 -9.98 -12.00
C MET A 162 8.54 -9.97 -13.41
N VAL A 163 8.09 -9.05 -14.29
CA VAL A 163 8.64 -8.93 -15.65
C VAL A 163 10.07 -8.41 -15.61
N ILE A 164 10.38 -7.43 -14.74
CA ILE A 164 11.75 -6.94 -14.52
C ILE A 164 12.65 -8.08 -14.06
N ASN A 165 12.22 -8.84 -13.05
CA ASN A 165 12.99 -9.99 -12.54
C ASN A 165 13.21 -11.04 -13.65
N THR A 166 12.17 -11.39 -14.41
CA THR A 166 12.29 -12.33 -15.53
C THR A 166 13.28 -11.82 -16.57
N ASN A 167 13.24 -10.53 -16.95
CA ASN A 167 14.16 -9.95 -17.90
C ASN A 167 15.61 -9.97 -17.37
N LEU A 168 15.81 -9.68 -16.06
CA LEU A 168 17.13 -9.82 -15.43
C LEU A 168 17.66 -11.26 -15.47
N GLN A 169 16.82 -12.25 -15.21
CA GLN A 169 17.20 -13.66 -15.28
C GLN A 169 17.56 -14.07 -16.73
N LEU A 170 16.80 -13.61 -17.72
CA LEU A 170 17.10 -13.86 -19.14
C LEU A 170 18.41 -13.21 -19.60
N GLN A 171 18.81 -12.07 -18.99
CA GLN A 171 20.12 -11.47 -19.25
C GLN A 171 21.28 -12.28 -18.64
N LYS A 172 21.04 -12.94 -17.49
CA LYS A 172 22.04 -13.82 -16.86
C LYS A 172 22.24 -15.13 -17.66
N ALA A 173 21.15 -15.69 -18.22
CA ALA A 173 21.17 -16.93 -18.97
C ALA A 173 20.47 -16.76 -20.32
N PRO A 174 21.08 -15.99 -21.27
CA PRO A 174 20.43 -15.60 -22.53
C PRO A 174 20.28 -16.75 -23.55
N TYR A 175 20.62 -17.97 -23.16
CA TYR A 175 20.68 -19.11 -24.07
C TYR A 175 19.81 -20.26 -23.63
N LEU A 176 19.11 -20.87 -24.59
CA LEU A 176 18.44 -22.14 -24.42
C LEU A 176 19.44 -23.27 -24.75
N ILE A 177 19.67 -24.16 -23.81
CA ILE A 177 20.56 -25.31 -23.96
C ILE A 177 19.68 -26.55 -24.19
N PRO A 178 19.76 -27.23 -25.38
CA PRO A 178 19.02 -28.46 -25.57
C PRO A 178 19.53 -29.56 -24.62
N VAL A 179 18.62 -30.28 -24.00
CA VAL A 179 18.92 -31.29 -22.98
C VAL A 179 18.54 -32.67 -23.51
N ASP A 180 19.52 -33.58 -23.57
CA ASP A 180 19.27 -35.01 -23.69
C ASP A 180 19.06 -35.62 -22.29
N GLY A 181 18.16 -36.58 -22.15
CA GLY A 181 17.75 -37.14 -20.87
C GLY A 181 18.88 -37.64 -19.96
N THR A 182 20.07 -37.91 -20.48
CA THR A 182 21.27 -38.33 -19.75
C THR A 182 22.00 -37.18 -19.04
N ASN A 183 21.81 -35.92 -19.50
CA ASN A 183 22.55 -34.73 -19.01
C ASN A 183 21.67 -33.75 -18.20
N GLN A 184 20.40 -34.06 -18.03
CA GLN A 184 19.43 -33.14 -17.44
C GLN A 184 19.84 -32.65 -16.04
N ALA A 185 20.28 -33.54 -15.15
CA ALA A 185 20.64 -33.16 -13.76
C ALA A 185 21.89 -32.24 -13.73
N ARG A 186 22.89 -32.50 -14.60
CA ARG A 186 24.10 -31.65 -14.67
C ARG A 186 23.77 -30.26 -15.19
N LEU A 187 22.91 -30.16 -16.22
CA LEU A 187 22.51 -28.88 -16.81
C LEU A 187 21.62 -28.08 -15.86
N GLN A 188 20.73 -28.74 -15.12
CA GLN A 188 19.95 -28.06 -14.07
C GLN A 188 20.85 -27.45 -13.00
N ASN A 189 21.87 -28.19 -12.50
CA ASN A 189 22.83 -27.64 -11.55
C ASN A 189 23.63 -26.47 -12.14
N THR A 190 24.02 -26.55 -13.42
CA THR A 190 24.74 -25.48 -14.09
C THR A 190 23.88 -24.22 -14.23
N VAL A 191 22.61 -24.36 -14.62
CA VAL A 191 21.66 -23.26 -14.71
C VAL A 191 21.42 -22.62 -13.33
N GLN A 192 21.24 -23.46 -12.28
CA GLN A 192 21.10 -22.97 -10.90
C GLN A 192 22.33 -22.14 -10.46
N ARG A 193 23.53 -22.58 -10.77
CA ARG A 193 24.78 -21.87 -10.43
C ARG A 193 24.88 -20.54 -11.18
N ILE A 194 24.46 -20.47 -12.46
CA ILE A 194 24.36 -19.20 -13.21
C ILE A 194 23.34 -18.26 -12.57
N LEU A 195 22.18 -18.75 -12.19
CA LEU A 195 21.14 -17.98 -11.53
C LEU A 195 21.60 -17.44 -10.16
N ASN A 196 22.43 -18.22 -9.45
CA ASN A 196 23.05 -17.84 -8.17
C ASN A 196 24.24 -16.88 -8.31
N ASN A 197 24.49 -16.30 -9.50
CA ASN A 197 25.59 -15.37 -9.79
C ASN A 197 27.00 -15.95 -9.62
N GLU A 198 27.20 -17.25 -9.84
CA GLU A 198 28.55 -17.81 -9.87
C GLU A 198 29.27 -17.33 -11.12
N LEU A 199 30.39 -16.60 -10.93
CA LEU A 199 31.17 -15.97 -12.02
C LEU A 199 31.91 -16.96 -12.90
N PHE A 200 32.21 -18.16 -12.38
CA PHE A 200 32.98 -19.20 -13.10
C PHE A 200 32.32 -20.55 -12.95
N LEU A 201 32.02 -21.18 -14.10
CA LEU A 201 31.48 -22.53 -14.17
C LEU A 201 32.52 -23.44 -14.80
N PHE A 202 33.13 -24.29 -13.99
CA PHE A 202 33.97 -25.40 -14.48
C PHE A 202 33.10 -26.61 -14.71
N VAL A 203 32.95 -27.03 -15.96
CA VAL A 203 32.22 -28.26 -16.33
C VAL A 203 33.23 -29.28 -16.81
N GLU A 204 33.52 -30.26 -15.96
CA GLU A 204 34.50 -31.32 -16.27
C GLU A 204 33.91 -32.29 -17.29
N GLY A 205 34.64 -32.56 -18.39
CA GLY A 205 34.28 -33.57 -19.38
C GLY A 205 33.16 -33.18 -20.36
N ALA A 206 32.85 -31.89 -20.49
CA ALA A 206 31.83 -31.44 -21.44
C ALA A 206 32.41 -31.33 -22.87
N ASP A 207 31.77 -32.00 -23.79
CA ASP A 207 32.05 -31.80 -25.22
C ASP A 207 31.57 -30.40 -25.64
N PRO A 208 32.45 -29.52 -26.15
CA PRO A 208 32.07 -28.17 -26.55
C PRO A 208 30.97 -28.13 -27.63
N THR A 209 30.78 -29.23 -28.37
CA THR A 209 29.76 -29.33 -29.41
C THR A 209 28.35 -29.52 -28.86
N LEU A 210 28.21 -29.94 -27.57
CA LEU A 210 26.95 -30.11 -26.87
C LEU A 210 26.36 -28.76 -26.43
N PHE A 211 27.17 -27.70 -26.36
CA PHE A 211 26.72 -26.35 -25.99
C PHE A 211 26.28 -25.51 -27.20
N LYS A 212 25.45 -26.07 -28.07
CA LYS A 212 24.73 -25.25 -29.05
C LYS A 212 23.64 -24.44 -28.32
N ALA A 213 24.06 -23.33 -27.80
CA ALA A 213 23.14 -22.39 -27.15
C ALA A 213 22.34 -21.63 -28.21
N VAL A 214 21.02 -21.69 -28.12
CA VAL A 214 20.12 -20.86 -28.92
C VAL A 214 19.87 -19.58 -28.15
N SER A 215 20.24 -18.43 -28.71
CA SER A 215 19.95 -17.14 -28.11
C SER A 215 18.43 -16.98 -27.94
N THR A 216 17.98 -16.57 -26.76
CA THR A 216 16.57 -16.25 -26.51
C THR A 216 16.14 -14.99 -27.25
N GLY A 217 17.10 -14.18 -27.76
CA GLY A 217 16.83 -12.90 -28.42
C GLY A 217 16.14 -11.88 -27.52
N ALA A 218 16.12 -12.13 -26.19
CA ALA A 218 15.47 -11.23 -25.25
C ALA A 218 16.18 -9.86 -25.21
N PRO A 219 15.50 -8.77 -25.59
CA PRO A 219 16.09 -7.44 -25.55
C PRO A 219 16.26 -6.98 -24.11
N TYR A 220 17.32 -6.19 -23.86
CA TYR A 220 17.46 -5.46 -22.61
C TYR A 220 16.48 -4.28 -22.60
N ILE A 221 15.46 -4.37 -21.75
CA ILE A 221 14.40 -3.35 -21.63
C ILE A 221 14.15 -2.93 -20.17
N ILE A 222 15.07 -3.28 -19.27
CA ILE A 222 14.88 -3.09 -17.81
C ILE A 222 14.65 -1.63 -17.48
N ASP A 223 15.41 -0.71 -18.08
CA ASP A 223 15.29 0.74 -17.82
C ASP A 223 13.87 1.23 -18.14
N LYS A 224 13.31 0.84 -19.29
CA LYS A 224 11.94 1.19 -19.68
C LYS A 224 10.87 0.57 -18.77
N LEU A 225 11.12 -0.65 -18.29
CA LEU A 225 10.23 -1.31 -17.34
C LEU A 225 10.27 -0.63 -15.96
N CYS A 226 11.46 -0.20 -15.52
CA CYS A 226 11.61 0.57 -14.28
C CYS A 226 10.92 1.94 -14.40
N GLU A 227 11.10 2.66 -15.50
CA GLU A 227 10.39 3.93 -15.77
C GLU A 227 8.87 3.73 -15.75
N TYR A 228 8.36 2.69 -16.41
CA TYR A 228 6.93 2.36 -16.40
C TYR A 228 6.42 2.06 -14.98
N ARG A 229 7.17 1.26 -14.20
CA ARG A 229 6.84 0.94 -12.81
C ARG A 229 6.79 2.21 -11.96
N HIS A 230 7.79 3.08 -12.05
CA HIS A 230 7.81 4.36 -11.35
C HIS A 230 6.67 5.29 -11.78
N GLY A 231 6.31 5.30 -13.05
CA GLY A 231 5.12 5.98 -13.55
C GLY A 231 3.85 5.54 -12.82
N LEU A 232 3.63 4.21 -12.73
CA LEU A 232 2.48 3.64 -12.01
C LEU A 232 2.49 3.99 -10.51
N GLU A 233 3.65 3.99 -9.85
CA GLU A 233 3.79 4.38 -8.44
C GLU A 233 3.45 5.87 -8.24
N ASN A 234 3.89 6.74 -9.13
CA ASN A 234 3.59 8.16 -9.08
C ASN A 234 2.11 8.44 -9.32
N GLU A 235 1.49 7.79 -10.32
CA GLU A 235 0.05 7.89 -10.57
C GLU A 235 -0.75 7.42 -9.34
N LEU A 236 -0.36 6.31 -8.74
CA LEU A 236 -1.02 5.78 -7.54
C LEU A 236 -0.89 6.74 -6.35
N LYS A 237 0.30 7.30 -6.10
CA LYS A 237 0.50 8.29 -5.04
C LYS A 237 -0.35 9.54 -5.30
N THR A 238 -0.38 10.04 -6.54
CA THR A 238 -1.24 11.17 -6.95
C THR A 238 -2.72 10.86 -6.69
N LEU A 239 -3.20 9.66 -7.06
CA LEU A 239 -4.57 9.24 -6.79
C LEU A 239 -4.89 9.23 -5.29
N MET A 240 -3.95 8.80 -4.46
CA MET A 240 -4.08 8.77 -3.01
C MET A 240 -3.87 10.15 -2.35
N GLY A 241 -3.56 11.19 -3.12
CA GLY A 241 -3.25 12.51 -2.57
C GLY A 241 -1.95 12.54 -1.76
N ILE A 242 -1.00 11.68 -2.08
CA ILE A 242 0.32 11.58 -1.45
C ILE A 242 1.34 12.28 -2.31
N ASP A 243 2.20 13.09 -1.69
CA ASP A 243 3.27 13.79 -2.39
C ASP A 243 4.23 12.79 -3.04
N ASN A 244 4.55 13.02 -4.33
CA ASN A 244 5.41 12.17 -5.15
C ASN A 244 6.63 12.92 -5.74
N GLN A 245 7.01 14.04 -5.16
CA GLN A 245 8.10 14.93 -5.65
C GLN A 245 9.51 14.30 -5.64
N GLY A 246 9.67 13.04 -5.30
CA GLY A 246 10.94 12.32 -5.32
C GLY A 246 11.22 11.53 -6.59
N GLY A 247 10.49 11.78 -7.69
CA GLY A 247 10.63 10.98 -8.91
C GLY A 247 11.98 11.14 -9.62
N TYR A 248 12.46 10.06 -10.20
CA TYR A 248 13.67 9.87 -11.00
C TYR A 248 13.77 10.73 -12.30
N LEU A 249 12.88 11.68 -12.46
CA LEU A 249 12.98 12.64 -13.54
C LEU A 249 14.13 13.61 -13.26
N ASN A 250 15.08 13.68 -14.19
CA ASN A 250 16.18 14.62 -14.17
C ASN A 250 15.66 16.01 -13.79
N ARG A 251 16.24 16.63 -12.75
CA ARG A 251 15.89 17.98 -12.26
C ARG A 251 15.80 19.03 -13.38
N GLU A 252 16.45 18.79 -14.51
CA GLU A 252 16.46 19.66 -15.68
C GLU A 252 15.16 19.62 -16.52
N GLN A 253 14.31 18.59 -16.34
CA GLN A 253 13.05 18.45 -17.12
C GLN A 253 11.79 18.79 -16.31
N GLN A 254 11.92 19.12 -15.04
CA GLN A 254 10.79 19.57 -14.25
C GLN A 254 10.50 21.05 -14.52
N ASN A 255 9.62 21.32 -15.48
CA ASN A 255 9.03 22.65 -15.60
C ASN A 255 8.22 22.94 -14.34
N LEU A 256 8.42 24.12 -13.73
CA LEU A 256 7.66 24.62 -12.57
C LEU A 256 6.15 24.47 -12.76
N ASP A 257 5.66 24.68 -13.98
CA ASP A 257 4.23 24.57 -14.32
C ASP A 257 3.70 23.13 -14.20
N THR A 258 4.49 22.12 -14.62
CA THR A 258 4.08 20.70 -14.50
C THR A 258 4.10 20.24 -13.06
N THR A 259 5.06 20.70 -12.26
CA THR A 259 5.15 20.42 -10.83
C THR A 259 3.97 21.03 -10.08
N ASN A 260 3.63 22.28 -10.36
CA ASN A 260 2.49 22.97 -9.75
C ASN A 260 1.16 22.27 -10.11
N SER A 261 0.95 21.94 -11.38
CA SER A 261 -0.25 21.21 -11.82
C SER A 261 -0.41 19.86 -11.16
N ASN A 262 0.68 19.13 -10.96
CA ASN A 262 0.65 17.84 -10.26
C ASN A 262 0.31 18.01 -8.77
N ASN A 263 0.86 19.02 -8.11
CA ASN A 263 0.55 19.34 -6.72
C ASN A 263 -0.92 19.74 -6.52
N ASP A 264 -1.50 20.47 -7.46
CA ASP A 264 -2.91 20.84 -7.43
C ASP A 264 -3.80 19.59 -7.51
N VAL A 265 -3.48 18.63 -8.38
CA VAL A 265 -4.22 17.36 -8.48
C VAL A 265 -4.07 16.52 -7.22
N ILE A 266 -2.86 16.42 -6.66
CA ILE A 266 -2.61 15.72 -5.40
C ILE A 266 -3.46 16.33 -4.27
N ASN A 267 -3.44 17.65 -4.14
CA ASN A 267 -4.21 18.36 -3.13
C ASN A 267 -5.72 18.19 -3.35
N MET A 268 -6.20 18.26 -4.58
CA MET A 268 -7.62 18.06 -4.90
C MET A 268 -8.07 16.64 -4.51
N ASN A 269 -7.31 15.62 -4.84
CA ASN A 269 -7.61 14.23 -4.46
C ASN A 269 -7.60 14.07 -2.93
N LYS A 270 -6.57 14.58 -2.25
CA LYS A 270 -6.44 14.55 -0.80
C LYS A 270 -7.60 15.23 -0.10
N MET A 271 -7.94 16.43 -0.54
CA MET A 271 -9.06 17.18 0.01
C MET A 271 -10.41 16.51 -0.27
N GLY A 272 -10.53 15.80 -1.39
CA GLY A 272 -11.76 15.08 -1.74
C GLY A 272 -12.16 14.07 -0.66
N TYR A 273 -11.27 13.17 -0.27
CA TYR A 273 -11.60 12.19 0.78
C TYR A 273 -11.57 12.78 2.19
N VAL A 274 -10.72 13.79 2.49
CA VAL A 274 -10.75 14.46 3.79
C VAL A 274 -12.06 15.21 4.00
N ASN A 275 -12.62 15.83 2.98
CA ASN A 275 -13.93 16.50 3.05
C ASN A 275 -15.06 15.50 3.30
N GLU A 276 -15.07 14.33 2.65
CA GLU A 276 -16.05 13.28 2.89
C GLU A 276 -15.97 12.75 4.32
N ILE A 277 -14.76 12.52 4.82
CA ILE A 277 -14.55 12.11 6.22
C ILE A 277 -15.04 13.20 7.18
N ASN A 278 -14.77 14.47 6.88
CA ASN A 278 -15.22 15.57 7.74
C ASN A 278 -16.75 15.76 7.68
N ALA A 279 -17.40 15.50 6.56
CA ALA A 279 -18.87 15.48 6.50
C ALA A 279 -19.45 14.42 7.44
N TRP A 280 -18.78 13.24 7.56
CA TRP A 280 -19.12 12.26 8.58
C TRP A 280 -18.82 12.74 10.00
N CYS A 281 -17.67 13.39 10.22
CA CYS A 281 -17.32 13.97 11.53
C CYS A 281 -18.35 15.01 12.00
N ASP A 282 -18.88 15.83 11.08
CA ASP A 282 -19.92 16.82 11.39
C ASP A 282 -21.24 16.15 11.83
N ARG A 283 -21.61 15.00 11.21
CA ARG A 283 -22.73 14.16 11.68
C ARG A 283 -22.46 13.55 13.05
N CYS A 284 -21.23 13.10 13.32
CA CYS A 284 -20.82 12.61 14.64
C CYS A 284 -20.91 13.71 15.69
N ARG A 285 -20.55 14.95 15.34
CA ARG A 285 -20.65 16.10 16.23
C ARG A 285 -22.11 16.39 16.59
N ALA A 286 -23.04 16.27 15.65
CA ALA A 286 -24.48 16.41 15.91
C ALA A 286 -24.99 15.37 16.93
N LEU A 287 -24.34 14.21 17.02
CA LEU A 287 -24.60 13.16 17.99
C LEU A 287 -23.73 13.28 19.28
N GLY A 288 -23.07 14.43 19.48
CA GLY A 288 -22.31 14.75 20.69
C GLY A 288 -20.87 14.22 20.73
N ARG A 289 -20.26 13.95 19.54
CA ARG A 289 -18.87 13.48 19.42
C ARG A 289 -18.07 14.34 18.48
N ASP A 290 -17.16 15.13 19.04
CA ASP A 290 -16.38 16.11 18.29
C ASP A 290 -14.97 15.61 18.02
N PHE A 291 -14.73 15.20 16.77
CA PHE A 291 -13.42 14.89 16.23
C PHE A 291 -13.37 15.30 14.76
N ARG A 292 -12.18 15.45 14.21
CA ARG A 292 -11.97 15.94 12.86
C ARG A 292 -10.74 15.33 12.21
N ALA A 293 -10.83 15.12 10.89
CA ALA A 293 -9.72 14.70 10.06
C ALA A 293 -9.05 15.92 9.42
N LYS A 294 -7.72 15.90 9.35
CA LYS A 294 -6.91 16.88 8.62
C LYS A 294 -5.93 16.16 7.68
N PRO A 295 -5.57 16.79 6.55
CA PRO A 295 -4.48 16.30 5.75
C PRO A 295 -3.21 16.25 6.57
N SER A 296 -2.47 15.15 6.54
CA SER A 296 -1.16 15.08 7.19
C SER A 296 -0.21 16.04 6.50
N THR A 297 0.52 16.80 7.30
CA THR A 297 1.59 17.71 6.86
C THR A 297 2.97 17.06 6.99
N LYS A 298 3.03 15.84 7.56
CA LYS A 298 4.28 15.12 7.69
C LYS A 298 4.80 14.75 6.31
N PRO A 299 6.08 15.04 6.01
CA PRO A 299 6.68 14.51 4.81
C PRO A 299 6.60 12.98 4.90
N VAL A 300 6.16 12.33 3.82
CA VAL A 300 6.26 10.89 3.66
C VAL A 300 7.74 10.58 3.44
N THR A 301 8.52 10.67 4.52
CA THR A 301 9.93 10.29 4.50
C THR A 301 9.97 8.78 4.38
N ALA A 302 10.30 8.29 3.18
CA ALA A 302 11.03 7.04 3.10
C ALA A 302 12.20 7.18 4.07
N THR A 303 12.20 6.38 5.14
CA THR A 303 13.24 6.36 6.16
C THR A 303 14.59 5.97 5.54
N HIS A 304 15.27 6.91 4.94
CA HIS A 304 16.72 6.93 4.82
C HIS A 304 17.20 7.96 5.83
N ASP A 305 17.47 7.47 7.03
CA ASP A 305 18.23 8.17 8.05
C ASP A 305 19.70 8.13 7.60
N ASP A 306 20.05 9.01 6.67
CA ASP A 306 21.45 9.35 6.33
C ASP A 306 21.94 10.43 7.31
N THR A 307 21.93 10.11 8.60
CA THR A 307 22.81 10.79 9.55
C THR A 307 24.21 10.21 9.38
N ARG A 308 24.89 10.54 8.30
CA ARG A 308 26.35 10.61 8.29
C ARG A 308 26.71 11.89 9.05
N GLU A 309 27.04 11.73 10.32
CA GLU A 309 27.87 12.69 11.03
C GLU A 309 29.21 12.78 10.25
N GLU A 310 29.44 13.91 9.61
CA GLU A 310 30.77 14.22 9.10
C GLU A 310 31.70 14.24 10.29
N PRO A 311 32.86 13.51 10.22
CA PRO A 311 33.88 13.62 11.27
C PRO A 311 34.44 15.05 11.21
N GLY A 312 34.29 15.79 12.31
CA GLY A 312 34.85 17.10 12.47
C GLY A 312 36.35 17.07 12.17
N GLU A 313 36.77 17.95 11.27
CA GLU A 313 38.17 18.34 11.12
C GLU A 313 38.56 19.11 12.39
N ASP A 314 39.23 18.45 13.30
CA ASP A 314 39.97 19.11 14.36
C ASP A 314 41.41 19.39 13.86
N GLU A 315 41.80 20.66 13.97
CA GLU A 315 43.11 21.26 13.70
C GLU A 315 44.26 20.61 14.49
#